data_e8b1c3153e27f896a84ff3244e1ce1a9
#
_entry.id   e8b1c3153e27f896a84ff3244e1ce1a9
#
_cell.length_a   1.000
_cell.length_b   1.000
_cell.length_c   1.000
_cell.angle_alpha   90.00
_cell.angle_beta   90.00
_cell.angle_gamma   90.00
#
_symmetry.space_group_name_H-M   'P 1'
#
loop_
_entity.id
_entity.type
_entity.pdbx_description
1 polymer ?
#
loop_
_entity_poly.entity_id
_entity_poly.type
_entity_poly.pdbx_seq_one_letter_code
_entity_poly.pdbx_strand_id
1 'polypeptide(L)'
;MNRVWIAAMSLAVSLGAAPGFAAEADGAACRAAKPVDFHSGPAHWQGPCPGGVAEGLGAMRIGSAEPYEFFLGEMKAGKPVRGLLKMNDGWMVANSFDAASKVQSDNSGRDFDALWQLGVRAAQATSRRFKDAGNARSAAYYQRLAKAVTDGQPE
;
A
#
# COMPACT_ATOMS: atom_id res chain seq x y z
N MET A 1 9.15 -1.75 78.21
CA MET A 1 9.16 -2.63 77.07
C MET A 1 8.33 -1.97 75.99
N ASN A 2 8.99 -1.17 75.11
CA ASN A 2 8.31 -0.47 74.02
C ASN A 2 8.64 -1.19 72.69
N ARG A 3 7.63 -1.82 72.12
CA ARG A 3 7.75 -2.42 70.79
C ARG A 3 7.37 -1.36 69.74
N VAL A 4 8.38 -0.91 69.01
CA VAL A 4 8.20 -0.02 67.86
C VAL A 4 7.87 -0.93 66.66
N TRP A 5 6.69 -0.72 66.03
CA TRP A 5 6.30 -1.33 64.77
C TRP A 5 6.76 -0.43 63.64
N ILE A 6 7.70 -0.92 62.85
CA ILE A 6 8.11 -0.24 61.62
C ILE A 6 7.18 -0.72 60.51
N ALA A 7 6.32 0.14 60.01
CA ALA A 7 5.49 -0.08 58.86
C ALA A 7 6.36 0.04 57.59
N ALA A 8 6.58 -1.05 56.88
CA ALA A 8 7.24 -1.04 55.58
C ALA A 8 6.24 -0.57 54.52
N MET A 9 6.46 0.63 54.00
CA MET A 9 5.74 1.17 52.86
C MET A 9 6.31 0.58 51.59
N SER A 10 5.61 -0.37 50.98
CA SER A 10 5.94 -0.91 49.67
C SER A 10 5.52 0.09 48.57
N LEU A 11 6.48 0.73 47.94
CA LEU A 11 6.26 1.54 46.76
C LEU A 11 6.01 0.56 45.56
N ALA A 12 4.77 0.48 45.11
CA ALA A 12 4.45 -0.18 43.86
C ALA A 12 4.83 0.74 42.68
N VAL A 13 5.96 0.43 42.03
CA VAL A 13 6.32 1.05 40.75
C VAL A 13 5.46 0.42 39.68
N SER A 14 4.42 1.15 39.27
CA SER A 14 3.67 0.81 38.05
C SER A 14 4.54 1.12 36.83
N LEU A 15 5.08 0.06 36.22
CA LEU A 15 5.64 0.17 34.87
C LEU A 15 4.49 0.52 33.91
N GLY A 16 4.40 1.80 33.53
CA GLY A 16 3.56 2.22 32.43
C GLY A 16 4.04 1.53 31.16
N ALA A 17 3.22 0.63 30.61
CA ALA A 17 3.42 0.13 29.27
C ALA A 17 3.38 1.31 28.31
N ALA A 18 4.50 1.64 27.70
CA ALA A 18 4.53 2.55 26.59
C ALA A 18 3.57 2.03 25.50
N PRO A 19 2.78 2.91 24.85
CA PRO A 19 1.99 2.48 23.70
C PRO A 19 2.98 1.95 22.67
N GLY A 20 2.98 0.63 22.49
CA GLY A 20 3.72 -0.01 21.43
C GLY A 20 3.30 0.67 20.14
N PHE A 21 4.25 1.25 19.43
CA PHE A 21 4.06 1.62 18.04
C PHE A 21 3.50 0.36 17.38
N ALA A 22 2.25 0.46 16.90
CA ALA A 22 1.69 -0.60 16.08
C ALA A 22 2.71 -0.78 14.95
N ALA A 23 3.37 -1.93 14.92
CA ALA A 23 4.24 -2.30 13.83
C ALA A 23 3.43 -2.02 12.57
N GLU A 24 3.98 -1.22 11.64
CA GLU A 24 3.45 -1.11 10.31
C GLU A 24 3.05 -2.52 9.91
N ALA A 25 1.79 -2.71 9.52
CA ALA A 25 1.37 -3.96 8.93
C ALA A 25 2.17 -4.08 7.64
N ASP A 26 3.35 -4.68 7.79
CA ASP A 26 4.30 -4.88 6.72
C ASP A 26 3.56 -5.68 5.65
N GLY A 27 3.44 -5.13 4.44
CA GLY A 27 2.74 -5.76 3.33
C GLY A 27 3.27 -7.17 2.98
N ALA A 28 4.30 -7.63 3.67
CA ALA A 28 4.85 -8.97 3.60
C ALA A 28 3.84 -10.07 3.99
N ALA A 29 2.85 -9.78 4.81
CA ALA A 29 1.83 -10.74 5.23
C ALA A 29 0.62 -10.78 4.28
N CYS A 30 0.50 -9.85 3.34
CA CYS A 30 -0.62 -9.75 2.41
C CYS A 30 -0.33 -10.53 1.13
N ARG A 31 -1.13 -11.55 0.84
CA ARG A 31 -1.02 -12.30 -0.41
C ARG A 31 -1.54 -11.45 -1.57
N ALA A 32 -0.65 -11.08 -2.47
CA ALA A 32 -0.95 -10.27 -3.63
C ALA A 32 -0.09 -10.74 -4.81
N ALA A 33 -0.71 -11.11 -5.91
CA ALA A 33 0.01 -11.45 -7.14
C ALA A 33 0.55 -10.19 -7.79
N LYS A 34 1.86 -10.15 -8.01
CA LYS A 34 2.51 -9.08 -8.77
C LYS A 34 2.24 -9.27 -10.26
N PRO A 35 1.83 -8.22 -11.00
CA PRO A 35 1.83 -8.29 -12.47
C PRO A 35 3.20 -8.67 -13.01
N VAL A 36 3.24 -9.61 -13.94
CA VAL A 36 4.49 -10.15 -14.50
C VAL A 36 5.21 -9.17 -15.40
N ASP A 37 4.52 -8.11 -15.82
CA ASP A 37 5.07 -7.04 -16.67
C ASP A 37 6.08 -6.16 -15.91
N PHE A 38 6.09 -6.21 -14.58
CA PHE A 38 7.10 -5.51 -13.78
C PHE A 38 8.42 -6.26 -13.73
N HIS A 39 9.50 -5.50 -13.62
CA HIS A 39 10.83 -6.05 -13.40
C HIS A 39 10.90 -6.88 -12.09
N SER A 40 11.95 -7.64 -11.94
CA SER A 40 12.17 -8.45 -10.73
C SER A 40 12.31 -7.56 -9.49
N GLY A 41 11.79 -8.02 -8.36
CA GLY A 41 11.88 -7.35 -7.08
C GLY A 41 10.73 -7.71 -6.14
N PRO A 42 10.86 -7.38 -4.85
CA PRO A 42 9.80 -7.59 -3.89
C PRO A 42 8.61 -6.69 -4.23
N ALA A 43 7.41 -7.21 -4.00
CA ALA A 43 6.16 -6.48 -4.22
C ALA A 43 5.39 -6.42 -2.90
N HIS A 44 4.94 -5.23 -2.54
CA HIS A 44 4.21 -4.98 -1.30
C HIS A 44 2.90 -4.27 -1.58
N TRP A 45 1.78 -4.95 -1.31
CA TRP A 45 0.46 -4.35 -1.41
C TRP A 45 0.19 -3.41 -0.24
N GLN A 46 -0.23 -2.18 -0.53
CA GLN A 46 -0.49 -1.11 0.44
C GLN A 46 -1.99 -0.77 0.55
N GLY A 47 -2.84 -1.56 -0.09
CA GLY A 47 -4.29 -1.46 -0.01
C GLY A 47 -4.90 -2.34 1.07
N PRO A 48 -6.24 -2.49 1.08
CA PRO A 48 -6.94 -3.38 2.01
C PRO A 48 -6.47 -4.83 1.87
N CYS A 49 -6.36 -5.52 3.01
CA CYS A 49 -5.91 -6.91 3.06
C CYS A 49 -6.73 -7.75 4.05
N PRO A 50 -8.04 -7.91 3.83
CA PRO A 50 -8.89 -8.71 4.71
C PRO A 50 -8.48 -10.17 4.65
N GLY A 51 -8.32 -10.78 5.84
CA GLY A 51 -7.92 -12.19 5.93
C GLY A 51 -6.56 -12.52 5.31
N GLY A 52 -5.66 -11.53 5.19
CA GLY A 52 -4.33 -11.71 4.61
C GLY A 52 -4.32 -11.83 3.08
N VAL A 53 -5.37 -11.38 2.39
CA VAL A 53 -5.47 -11.42 0.92
C VAL A 53 -5.76 -10.01 0.39
N ALA A 54 -5.01 -9.59 -0.63
CA ALA A 54 -5.19 -8.28 -1.24
C ALA A 54 -6.58 -8.14 -1.87
N GLU A 55 -7.26 -7.04 -1.53
CA GLU A 55 -8.62 -6.75 -1.98
C GLU A 55 -8.79 -5.25 -2.20
N GLY A 56 -9.66 -4.87 -3.16
CA GLY A 56 -10.06 -3.49 -3.35
C GLY A 56 -9.02 -2.59 -3.99
N LEU A 57 -9.16 -1.29 -3.76
CA LEU A 57 -8.38 -0.23 -4.41
C LEU A 57 -7.13 0.13 -3.58
N GLY A 58 -5.99 0.19 -4.24
CA GLY A 58 -4.73 0.54 -3.58
C GLY A 58 -3.53 0.57 -4.51
N ALA A 59 -2.35 0.70 -3.90
CA ALA A 59 -1.06 0.67 -4.57
C ALA A 59 -0.27 -0.58 -4.19
N MET A 60 0.32 -1.24 -5.16
CA MET A 60 1.39 -2.21 -4.94
C MET A 60 2.71 -1.54 -5.27
N ARG A 61 3.61 -1.48 -4.32
CA ARG A 61 4.98 -0.98 -4.51
C ARG A 61 5.88 -2.15 -4.89
N ILE A 62 6.66 -1.98 -5.95
CA ILE A 62 7.59 -2.98 -6.48
C ILE A 62 9.01 -2.42 -6.44
N GLY A 63 9.94 -3.22 -5.93
CA GLY A 63 11.35 -2.86 -5.78
C GLY A 63 11.79 -2.75 -4.32
N SER A 64 13.09 -2.92 -4.06
CA SER A 64 13.72 -2.82 -2.74
C SER A 64 14.19 -1.39 -2.40
N ALA A 65 14.38 -0.54 -3.41
CA ALA A 65 14.83 0.84 -3.30
C ALA A 65 14.23 1.72 -4.40
N GLU A 66 14.27 3.04 -4.23
CA GLU A 66 13.87 4.00 -5.27
C GLU A 66 14.85 3.97 -6.46
N PRO A 67 14.34 4.20 -7.67
CA PRO A 67 12.94 4.48 -8.01
C PRO A 67 12.07 3.22 -7.98
N TYR A 68 10.94 3.29 -7.24
CA TYR A 68 9.99 2.20 -7.19
C TYR A 68 9.09 2.17 -8.45
N GLU A 69 8.70 0.96 -8.83
CA GLU A 69 7.59 0.74 -9.76
C GLU A 69 6.28 0.56 -8.97
N PHE A 70 5.13 0.83 -9.61
CA PHE A 70 3.84 0.74 -8.95
C PHE A 70 2.76 0.13 -9.85
N PHE A 71 2.01 -0.81 -9.31
CA PHE A 71 0.67 -1.08 -9.78
C PHE A 71 -0.32 -0.26 -8.94
N LEU A 72 -1.11 0.57 -9.60
CA LEU A 72 -2.11 1.46 -9.01
C LEU A 72 -3.49 1.05 -9.52
N GLY A 73 -4.26 0.31 -8.73
CA GLY A 73 -5.50 -0.25 -9.24
C GLY A 73 -6.26 -1.11 -8.26
N GLU A 74 -7.06 -1.99 -8.81
CA GLU A 74 -7.95 -2.89 -8.07
C GLU A 74 -7.37 -4.29 -7.98
N MET A 75 -7.42 -4.85 -6.77
CA MET A 75 -7.13 -6.26 -6.49
C MET A 75 -8.43 -6.98 -6.11
N LYS A 76 -8.54 -8.25 -6.46
CA LYS A 76 -9.62 -9.13 -6.03
C LYS A 76 -9.06 -10.52 -5.74
N ALA A 77 -9.35 -11.04 -4.55
CA ALA A 77 -8.86 -12.34 -4.10
C ALA A 77 -7.34 -12.53 -4.32
N GLY A 78 -6.57 -11.46 -4.09
CA GLY A 78 -5.12 -11.46 -4.23
C GLY A 78 -4.60 -11.35 -5.68
N LYS A 79 -5.46 -11.09 -6.66
CA LYS A 79 -5.08 -10.94 -8.07
C LYS A 79 -5.38 -9.54 -8.58
N PRO A 80 -4.53 -8.98 -9.46
CA PRO A 80 -4.82 -7.70 -10.10
C PRO A 80 -6.01 -7.86 -11.07
N VAL A 81 -6.88 -6.85 -11.08
CA VAL A 81 -8.09 -6.82 -11.92
C VAL A 81 -7.94 -5.83 -13.07
N ARG A 82 -7.61 -4.59 -12.75
CA ARG A 82 -7.39 -3.50 -13.69
C ARG A 82 -6.67 -2.34 -13.01
N GLY A 83 -6.02 -1.50 -13.76
CA GLY A 83 -5.32 -0.35 -13.19
C GLY A 83 -4.28 0.27 -14.10
N LEU A 84 -3.40 1.03 -13.48
CA LEU A 84 -2.28 1.71 -14.10
C LEU A 84 -0.97 1.10 -13.58
N LEU A 85 -0.06 0.77 -14.47
CA LEU A 85 1.30 0.36 -14.15
C LEU A 85 2.24 1.55 -14.39
N LYS A 86 2.95 1.95 -13.34
CA LYS A 86 4.07 2.88 -13.41
C LYS A 86 5.35 2.08 -13.39
N MET A 87 6.02 2.00 -14.51
CA MET A 87 7.34 1.36 -14.65
C MET A 87 8.44 2.42 -14.70
N ASN A 88 9.70 2.00 -14.62
CA ASN A 88 10.83 2.92 -14.70
C ASN A 88 10.96 3.59 -16.07
N ASP A 89 10.50 2.94 -17.11
CA ASP A 89 10.56 3.35 -18.51
C ASP A 89 9.23 3.91 -19.06
N GLY A 90 8.16 3.97 -18.24
CA GLY A 90 6.89 4.55 -18.67
C GLY A 90 5.66 4.08 -17.91
N TRP A 91 4.53 4.24 -18.56
CA TRP A 91 3.21 3.96 -18.02
C TRP A 91 2.46 3.00 -18.93
N MET A 92 1.67 2.12 -18.34
CA MET A 92 0.80 1.19 -19.06
C MET A 92 -0.55 1.09 -18.36
N VAL A 93 -1.64 1.21 -19.11
CA VAL A 93 -2.98 0.91 -18.59
C VAL A 93 -3.30 -0.56 -18.80
N ALA A 94 -3.95 -1.16 -17.82
CA ALA A 94 -4.41 -2.55 -17.87
C ALA A 94 -5.92 -2.61 -17.70
N ASN A 95 -6.62 -3.02 -18.76
CA ASN A 95 -8.07 -3.28 -18.73
C ASN A 95 -8.38 -4.55 -17.95
N SER A 96 -7.52 -5.53 -18.06
CA SER A 96 -7.60 -6.82 -17.37
C SER A 96 -6.25 -7.49 -17.29
N PHE A 97 -6.21 -8.62 -16.61
CA PHE A 97 -5.03 -9.48 -16.51
C PHE A 97 -5.42 -10.92 -16.85
N ASP A 98 -4.50 -11.67 -17.42
CA ASP A 98 -4.69 -13.10 -17.62
C ASP A 98 -4.45 -13.92 -16.33
N ALA A 99 -4.56 -15.22 -16.42
CA ALA A 99 -4.39 -16.13 -15.28
C ALA A 99 -2.98 -16.05 -14.66
N ALA A 100 -1.97 -15.65 -15.44
CA ALA A 100 -0.59 -15.46 -15.00
C ALA A 100 -0.33 -14.04 -14.46
N SER A 101 -1.34 -13.19 -14.36
CA SER A 101 -1.24 -11.76 -14.00
C SER A 101 -0.45 -10.93 -15.01
N LYS A 102 -0.50 -11.30 -16.29
CA LYS A 102 0.03 -10.50 -17.39
C LYS A 102 -1.04 -9.53 -17.90
N VAL A 103 -0.63 -8.30 -18.17
CA VAL A 103 -1.52 -7.26 -18.70
C VAL A 103 -2.17 -7.71 -19.99
N GLN A 104 -3.48 -7.50 -20.07
CA GLN A 104 -4.29 -7.59 -21.27
C GLN A 104 -4.82 -6.19 -21.58
N SER A 105 -4.30 -5.58 -22.62
CA SER A 105 -4.78 -4.30 -23.16
C SER A 105 -5.57 -4.57 -24.43
N ASP A 106 -6.74 -3.97 -24.57
CA ASP A 106 -7.54 -4.10 -25.79
C ASP A 106 -7.09 -3.14 -26.91
N ASN A 107 -6.09 -2.31 -26.66
CA ASN A 107 -5.55 -1.29 -27.55
C ASN A 107 -6.61 -0.34 -28.17
N SER A 108 -7.84 -0.36 -27.68
CA SER A 108 -8.92 0.47 -28.22
C SER A 108 -8.84 1.92 -27.76
N GLY A 109 -8.07 2.20 -26.69
CA GLY A 109 -7.97 3.52 -26.06
C GLY A 109 -9.23 3.97 -25.33
N ARG A 110 -10.35 3.24 -25.46
CA ARG A 110 -11.66 3.66 -24.94
C ARG A 110 -11.69 3.88 -23.43
N ASP A 111 -10.92 3.08 -22.68
CA ASP A 111 -10.91 3.11 -21.22
C ASP A 111 -9.66 3.78 -20.65
N PHE A 112 -8.82 4.36 -21.52
CA PHE A 112 -7.53 4.92 -21.11
C PHE A 112 -7.69 5.95 -20.00
N ASP A 113 -8.53 6.96 -20.17
CA ASP A 113 -8.74 8.01 -19.18
C ASP A 113 -9.33 7.44 -17.88
N ALA A 114 -10.29 6.53 -17.98
CA ALA A 114 -10.90 5.90 -16.82
C ALA A 114 -9.89 5.09 -16.00
N LEU A 115 -9.00 4.35 -16.66
CA LEU A 115 -7.95 3.57 -16.02
C LEU A 115 -6.84 4.46 -15.44
N TRP A 116 -6.51 5.56 -16.13
CA TRP A 116 -5.59 6.56 -15.60
C TRP A 116 -6.12 7.17 -14.32
N GLN A 117 -7.38 7.63 -14.34
CA GLN A 117 -8.06 8.17 -13.16
C GLN A 117 -8.23 7.11 -12.05
N LEU A 118 -8.37 5.83 -12.40
CA LEU A 118 -8.34 4.74 -11.42
C LEU A 118 -6.98 4.69 -10.70
N GLY A 119 -5.88 4.85 -11.43
CA GLY A 119 -4.54 4.93 -10.86
C GLY A 119 -4.38 6.11 -9.88
N VAL A 120 -4.89 7.29 -10.25
CA VAL A 120 -4.92 8.46 -9.33
C VAL A 120 -5.68 8.13 -8.05
N ARG A 121 -6.89 7.57 -8.18
CA ARG A 121 -7.71 7.19 -7.01
C ARG A 121 -7.05 6.12 -6.15
N ALA A 122 -6.33 5.17 -6.74
CA ALA A 122 -5.60 4.13 -6.03
C ALA A 122 -4.48 4.73 -5.15
N ALA A 123 -3.69 5.64 -5.69
CA ALA A 123 -2.67 6.36 -4.94
C ALA A 123 -3.27 7.22 -3.82
N GLN A 124 -4.38 7.93 -4.08
CA GLN A 124 -5.10 8.71 -3.08
C GLN A 124 -5.69 7.84 -1.97
N ALA A 125 -6.28 6.69 -2.31
CA ALA A 125 -6.81 5.75 -1.33
C ALA A 125 -5.70 5.21 -0.41
N THR A 126 -4.55 4.89 -0.98
CA THR A 126 -3.36 4.47 -0.22
C THR A 126 -2.86 5.60 0.69
N SER A 127 -2.81 6.84 0.20
CA SER A 127 -2.46 8.01 1.03
C SER A 127 -3.41 8.17 2.22
N ARG A 128 -4.72 8.11 2.01
CA ARG A 128 -5.72 8.19 3.10
C ARG A 128 -5.53 7.09 4.11
N ARG A 129 -5.32 5.86 3.66
CA ARG A 129 -5.09 4.70 4.53
C ARG A 129 -3.89 4.90 5.46
N PHE A 130 -2.77 5.41 4.95
CA PHE A 130 -1.61 5.74 5.78
C PHE A 130 -1.87 6.92 6.71
N LYS A 131 -2.62 7.92 6.28
CA LYS A 131 -3.01 9.04 7.13
C LYS A 131 -3.87 8.57 8.31
N ASP A 132 -4.85 7.72 8.06
CA ASP A 132 -5.74 7.16 9.09
C ASP A 132 -4.98 6.27 10.07
N ALA A 133 -3.92 5.61 9.61
CA ALA A 133 -3.00 4.83 10.45
C ALA A 133 -1.95 5.69 11.20
N GLY A 134 -1.97 7.02 11.06
CA GLY A 134 -1.01 7.92 11.70
C GLY A 134 0.36 8.00 11.02
N ASN A 135 0.55 7.37 9.87
CA ASN A 135 1.80 7.41 9.12
C ASN A 135 1.81 8.58 8.11
N ALA A 136 2.08 9.77 8.63
CA ALA A 136 2.08 11.00 7.83
C ALA A 136 3.12 11.00 6.70
N ARG A 137 4.27 10.36 6.90
CA ARG A 137 5.34 10.29 5.89
C ARG A 137 4.91 9.49 4.66
N SER A 138 4.38 8.29 4.88
CA SER A 138 3.85 7.45 3.79
C SER A 138 2.62 8.09 3.14
N ALA A 139 1.73 8.70 3.93
CA ALA A 139 0.58 9.43 3.39
C ALA A 139 1.03 10.53 2.42
N ALA A 140 2.00 11.36 2.81
CA ALA A 140 2.55 12.42 1.95
C ALA A 140 3.23 11.86 0.70
N TYR A 141 3.91 10.71 0.80
CA TYR A 141 4.52 10.04 -0.35
C TYR A 141 3.48 9.65 -1.40
N TYR A 142 2.42 8.95 -0.98
CA TYR A 142 1.36 8.53 -1.92
C TYR A 142 0.51 9.69 -2.43
N GLN A 143 0.41 10.80 -1.68
CA GLN A 143 -0.20 12.02 -2.18
C GLN A 143 0.62 12.64 -3.32
N ARG A 144 1.95 12.68 -3.20
CA ARG A 144 2.84 13.13 -4.29
C ARG A 144 2.77 12.20 -5.49
N LEU A 145 2.69 10.88 -5.25
CA LEU A 145 2.51 9.91 -6.33
C LEU A 145 1.20 10.15 -7.08
N ALA A 146 0.07 10.38 -6.38
CA ALA A 146 -1.21 10.73 -7.01
C ALA A 146 -1.10 11.97 -7.89
N LYS A 147 -0.40 13.01 -7.40
CA LYS A 147 -0.15 14.22 -8.20
C LYS A 147 0.71 13.92 -9.43
N ALA A 148 1.78 13.16 -9.28
CA ALA A 148 2.65 12.78 -10.39
C ALA A 148 1.90 11.98 -11.47
N VAL A 149 0.96 11.09 -11.06
CA VAL A 149 0.07 10.38 -12.00
C VAL A 149 -0.83 11.37 -12.72
N THR A 150 -1.45 12.32 -12.00
CA THR A 150 -2.32 13.34 -12.61
C THR A 150 -1.57 14.18 -13.64
N ASP A 151 -0.37 14.66 -13.29
CA ASP A 151 0.45 15.50 -14.15
C ASP A 151 1.05 14.75 -15.35
N GLY A 152 1.18 13.43 -15.25
CA GLY A 152 1.80 12.57 -16.27
C GLY A 152 0.81 11.98 -17.28
N GLN A 153 -0.48 12.32 -17.21
CA GLN A 153 -1.47 11.85 -18.18
C GLN A 153 -1.18 12.46 -19.56
N PRO A 154 -0.96 11.65 -20.60
CA PRO A 154 -0.83 12.13 -21.96
C PRO A 154 -2.11 12.82 -22.44
N GLU A 155 -1.98 13.87 -23.23
CA GLU A 155 -3.10 14.56 -23.89
C GLU A 155 -3.66 13.74 -25.07
#